data_d15a389e608d547688f32ee6ca90e551
#
_entry.id   d15a389e608d547688f32ee6ca90e551
#
_cell.length_a   1.000
_cell.length_b   1.000
_cell.length_c   1.000
_cell.angle_alpha   90.00
_cell.angle_beta   90.00
_cell.angle_gamma   90.00
#
_symmetry.space_group_name_H-M   'P 1'
#
loop_
_entity.id
_entity.type
_entity.pdbx_description
1 polymer ?
#
loop_
_entity_poly.entity_id
_entity_poly.type
_entity_poly.pdbx_seq_one_letter_code
_entity_poly.pdbx_strand_id
1 'polypeptide(L)'
;ISHKKKTDYVCIYVAGGGMLKYPKPSQAKELISLAKDTGRNMLLPYFPLAPEHDLIDALNMLYATYKMALEHYPAENIAFLGGSSGAAMTLWLMSWINKLGEGVPMPGKIALSSPGSALSAEERKRAEELNKTDLIMSTTALDNIFQGMTGGKELPEELLYTSKGIYDGVKDVYLSYGGDEVFSAAAQSTAQRLKSYGTKVTLEIAEGMYHTYAAMPLVKEARPGHQRMVTYLTVRKD
;
A
#
# COMPACT_ATOMS: atom_id res chain seq x y z
N ILE A 1 -15.35 6.17 8.86
CA ILE A 1 -14.96 7.15 9.89
C ILE A 1 -14.94 8.52 9.24
N SER A 2 -15.79 9.41 9.71
CA SER A 2 -15.90 10.76 9.18
C SER A 2 -15.02 11.74 9.94
N HIS A 3 -14.40 12.67 9.22
CA HIS A 3 -13.75 13.82 9.81
C HIS A 3 -14.79 14.69 10.54
N LYS A 4 -14.41 15.33 11.65
CA LYS A 4 -15.34 16.16 12.47
C LYS A 4 -15.97 17.34 11.72
N LYS A 5 -15.26 17.87 10.70
CA LYS A 5 -15.76 18.92 9.80
C LYS A 5 -16.07 18.27 8.46
N LYS A 6 -17.10 18.75 7.76
CA LYS A 6 -17.39 18.31 6.39
C LYS A 6 -16.12 18.48 5.53
N THR A 7 -15.75 17.45 4.80
CA THR A 7 -14.59 17.45 3.90
C THR A 7 -14.94 16.71 2.61
N ASP A 8 -14.46 17.23 1.50
CA ASP A 8 -14.61 16.64 0.18
C ASP A 8 -13.46 15.68 -0.16
N TYR A 9 -12.68 15.28 0.84
CA TYR A 9 -11.52 14.40 0.71
C TYR A 9 -11.72 13.11 1.48
N VAL A 10 -11.29 12.01 0.87
CA VAL A 10 -11.33 10.68 1.50
C VAL A 10 -9.99 9.95 1.33
N CYS A 11 -9.69 9.09 2.26
CA CYS A 11 -8.58 8.15 2.18
C CYS A 11 -9.10 6.72 2.38
N ILE A 12 -8.82 5.85 1.44
CA ILE A 12 -9.09 4.41 1.54
C ILE A 12 -7.87 3.77 2.18
N TYR A 13 -8.05 3.25 3.39
CA TYR A 13 -7.00 2.55 4.13
C TYR A 13 -7.08 1.06 3.87
N VAL A 14 -6.11 0.53 3.13
CA VAL A 14 -5.98 -0.91 2.87
C VAL A 14 -5.10 -1.52 3.95
N ALA A 15 -5.70 -2.29 4.83
CA ALA A 15 -5.01 -2.86 5.98
C ALA A 15 -3.99 -3.92 5.55
N GLY A 16 -2.85 -3.95 6.25
CA GLY A 16 -1.86 -5.01 6.14
C GLY A 16 -2.27 -6.29 6.87
N GLY A 17 -1.37 -7.26 6.92
CA GLY A 17 -1.57 -8.53 7.62
C GLY A 17 -1.52 -9.77 6.72
N GLY A 18 -0.87 -9.66 5.55
CA GLY A 18 -0.65 -10.78 4.63
C GLY A 18 -1.93 -11.29 3.97
N MET A 19 -3.03 -10.52 4.00
CA MET A 19 -4.37 -10.97 3.61
C MET A 19 -4.88 -12.15 4.47
N LEU A 20 -4.31 -12.33 5.69
CA LEU A 20 -4.63 -13.43 6.61
C LEU A 20 -5.41 -12.97 7.85
N LYS A 21 -5.52 -11.65 8.05
CA LYS A 21 -6.12 -11.08 9.27
C LYS A 21 -6.94 -9.84 8.95
N TYR A 22 -8.13 -9.77 9.55
CA TYR A 22 -8.90 -8.54 9.55
C TYR A 22 -8.28 -7.46 10.43
N PRO A 23 -8.55 -6.19 10.12
CA PRO A 23 -8.14 -5.07 10.96
C PRO A 23 -8.63 -5.23 12.39
N LYS A 24 -7.75 -4.96 13.37
CA LYS A 24 -8.11 -4.99 14.78
C LYS A 24 -8.90 -3.72 15.17
N PRO A 25 -9.72 -3.76 16.24
CA PRO A 25 -10.42 -2.57 16.74
C PRO A 25 -9.50 -1.39 17.08
N SER A 26 -8.23 -1.65 17.46
CA SER A 26 -7.22 -0.60 17.71
C SER A 26 -6.93 0.22 16.44
N GLN A 27 -6.97 -0.38 15.27
CA GLN A 27 -6.76 0.32 13.99
C GLN A 27 -7.87 1.34 13.71
N ALA A 28 -9.09 1.12 14.19
CA ALA A 28 -10.14 2.12 14.09
C ALA A 28 -9.79 3.40 14.86
N LYS A 29 -9.12 3.29 16.02
CA LYS A 29 -8.63 4.47 16.77
C LYS A 29 -7.53 5.21 16.02
N GLU A 30 -6.62 4.48 15.38
CA GLU A 30 -5.58 5.05 14.53
C GLU A 30 -6.19 5.81 13.35
N LEU A 31 -7.22 5.25 12.70
CA LEU A 31 -7.92 5.90 11.60
C LEU A 31 -8.68 7.17 12.05
N ILE A 32 -9.19 7.21 13.26
CA ILE A 32 -9.79 8.43 13.83
C ILE A 32 -8.73 9.53 13.98
N SER A 33 -7.52 9.17 14.44
CA SER A 33 -6.40 10.13 14.51
C SER A 33 -5.99 10.60 13.13
N LEU A 34 -5.80 9.67 12.19
CA LEU A 34 -5.45 9.98 10.80
C LEU A 34 -6.49 10.87 10.11
N ALA A 35 -7.79 10.62 10.33
CA ALA A 35 -8.84 11.48 9.81
C ALA A 35 -8.70 12.92 10.32
N LYS A 36 -8.38 13.08 11.60
CA LYS A 36 -8.15 14.39 12.22
C LYS A 36 -6.91 15.08 11.68
N ASP A 37 -5.81 14.33 11.57
CA ASP A 37 -4.49 14.87 11.24
C ASP A 37 -4.37 15.19 9.73
N THR A 38 -5.05 14.42 8.89
CA THR A 38 -5.01 14.60 7.42
C THR A 38 -6.13 15.49 6.88
N GLY A 39 -7.20 15.68 7.63
CA GLY A 39 -8.40 16.39 7.15
C GLY A 39 -9.26 15.58 6.18
N ARG A 40 -9.10 14.25 6.12
CA ARG A 40 -9.80 13.33 5.21
C ARG A 40 -10.80 12.46 5.97
N ASN A 41 -11.91 12.10 5.33
CA ASN A 41 -12.68 10.94 5.75
C ASN A 41 -11.85 9.66 5.55
N MET A 42 -12.06 8.63 6.37
CA MET A 42 -11.37 7.35 6.24
C MET A 42 -12.36 6.24 5.91
N LEU A 43 -12.09 5.48 4.84
CA LEU A 43 -12.74 4.23 4.52
C LEU A 43 -11.80 3.08 4.88
N LEU A 44 -12.33 2.07 5.58
CA LEU A 44 -11.63 0.85 5.94
C LEU A 44 -12.38 -0.34 5.32
N PRO A 45 -12.00 -0.80 4.11
CA PRO A 45 -12.61 -1.96 3.51
C PRO A 45 -12.22 -3.24 4.25
N TYR A 46 -13.19 -4.11 4.50
CA TYR A 46 -13.01 -5.46 5.03
C TYR A 46 -13.04 -6.42 3.84
N PHE A 47 -11.95 -6.50 3.11
CA PHE A 47 -11.84 -7.37 1.94
C PHE A 47 -11.73 -8.85 2.32
N PRO A 48 -12.09 -9.78 1.42
CA PRO A 48 -11.97 -11.22 1.64
C PRO A 48 -10.53 -11.64 1.95
N LEU A 49 -10.37 -12.64 2.84
CA LEU A 49 -9.08 -13.10 3.32
C LEU A 49 -8.72 -14.48 2.76
N ALA A 50 -7.43 -14.75 2.64
CA ALA A 50 -6.90 -16.08 2.39
C ALA A 50 -7.01 -16.96 3.67
N PRO A 51 -7.12 -18.29 3.54
CA PRO A 51 -7.09 -19.06 2.29
C PRO A 51 -8.45 -19.24 1.61
N GLU A 52 -9.56 -18.78 2.22
CA GLU A 52 -10.92 -18.96 1.68
C GLU A 52 -11.14 -18.17 0.39
N HIS A 53 -10.39 -17.08 0.22
CA HIS A 53 -10.43 -16.20 -0.94
C HIS A 53 -9.02 -15.90 -1.45
N ASP A 54 -8.89 -15.58 -2.72
CA ASP A 54 -7.62 -15.22 -3.33
C ASP A 54 -7.46 -13.70 -3.55
N LEU A 55 -6.30 -13.33 -4.08
CA LEU A 55 -5.96 -11.94 -4.37
C LEU A 55 -6.96 -11.28 -5.32
N ILE A 56 -7.48 -12.01 -6.31
CA ILE A 56 -8.44 -11.45 -7.28
C ILE A 56 -9.75 -11.09 -6.61
N ASP A 57 -10.25 -11.92 -5.67
CA ASP A 57 -11.45 -11.61 -4.89
C ASP A 57 -11.25 -10.32 -4.08
N ALA A 58 -10.08 -10.19 -3.45
CA ALA A 58 -9.75 -8.99 -2.67
C ALA A 58 -9.62 -7.74 -3.56
N LEU A 59 -8.97 -7.85 -4.73
CA LEU A 59 -8.85 -6.74 -5.68
C LEU A 59 -10.21 -6.31 -6.24
N ASN A 60 -11.09 -7.25 -6.55
CA ASN A 60 -12.46 -6.96 -7.02
C ASN A 60 -13.26 -6.18 -5.96
N MET A 61 -13.16 -6.59 -4.69
CA MET A 61 -13.81 -5.88 -3.59
C MET A 61 -13.22 -4.48 -3.37
N LEU A 62 -11.90 -4.34 -3.41
CA LEU A 62 -11.23 -3.04 -3.31
C LEU A 62 -11.60 -2.14 -4.49
N TYR A 63 -11.72 -2.70 -5.69
CA TYR A 63 -12.16 -1.97 -6.87
C TYR A 63 -13.62 -1.47 -6.74
N ALA A 64 -14.52 -2.33 -6.26
CA ALA A 64 -15.89 -1.93 -5.96
C ALA A 64 -15.94 -0.80 -4.91
N THR A 65 -15.11 -0.88 -3.87
CA THR A 65 -14.97 0.17 -2.85
C THR A 65 -14.47 1.48 -3.48
N TYR A 66 -13.51 1.41 -4.39
CA TYR A 66 -13.00 2.59 -5.08
C TYR A 66 -14.07 3.22 -5.99
N LYS A 67 -14.80 2.42 -6.76
CA LYS A 67 -15.92 2.91 -7.59
C LYS A 67 -17.00 3.58 -6.74
N MET A 68 -17.37 2.99 -5.61
CA MET A 68 -18.29 3.62 -4.65
C MET A 68 -17.76 4.96 -4.12
N ALA A 69 -16.45 5.06 -3.84
CA ALA A 69 -15.88 6.33 -3.41
C ALA A 69 -15.94 7.40 -4.52
N LEU A 70 -15.77 7.02 -5.79
CA LEU A 70 -15.88 7.92 -6.94
C LEU A 70 -17.29 8.49 -7.15
N GLU A 71 -18.32 7.82 -6.66
CA GLU A 71 -19.71 8.36 -6.67
C GLU A 71 -19.87 9.58 -5.76
N HIS A 72 -18.98 9.75 -4.77
CA HIS A 72 -19.08 10.78 -3.74
C HIS A 72 -17.89 11.77 -3.73
N TYR A 73 -16.77 11.40 -4.33
CA TYR A 73 -15.54 12.19 -4.31
C TYR A 73 -14.89 12.22 -5.70
N PRO A 74 -14.44 13.38 -6.18
CA PRO A 74 -13.57 13.43 -7.36
C PRO A 74 -12.31 12.60 -7.15
N ALA A 75 -11.79 11.97 -8.20
CA ALA A 75 -10.64 11.07 -8.11
C ALA A 75 -9.41 11.74 -7.47
N GLU A 76 -9.16 13.01 -7.79
CA GLU A 76 -8.07 13.82 -7.23
C GLU A 76 -8.17 14.04 -5.72
N ASN A 77 -9.38 13.92 -5.15
CA ASN A 77 -9.63 14.04 -3.72
C ASN A 77 -9.59 12.70 -2.99
N ILE A 78 -9.50 11.59 -3.72
CA ILE A 78 -9.33 10.26 -3.13
C ILE A 78 -7.84 9.98 -2.97
N ALA A 79 -7.48 9.51 -1.77
CA ALA A 79 -6.15 8.98 -1.49
C ALA A 79 -6.25 7.51 -1.09
N PHE A 80 -5.16 6.78 -1.29
CA PHE A 80 -4.95 5.46 -0.69
C PHE A 80 -3.84 5.53 0.36
N LEU A 81 -4.01 4.76 1.41
CA LEU A 81 -3.00 4.50 2.43
C LEU A 81 -2.92 3.00 2.67
N GLY A 82 -1.73 2.44 2.63
CA GLY A 82 -1.53 1.01 2.88
C GLY A 82 -0.21 0.70 3.56
N GLY A 83 -0.18 -0.39 4.31
CA GLY A 83 1.04 -0.96 4.89
C GLY A 83 1.17 -2.43 4.55
N SER A 84 2.40 -2.94 4.31
CA SER A 84 2.66 -4.35 4.04
C SER A 84 1.82 -4.89 2.87
N SER A 85 1.08 -5.98 3.05
CA SER A 85 0.18 -6.53 2.03
C SER A 85 -0.87 -5.52 1.55
N GLY A 86 -1.38 -4.63 2.42
CA GLY A 86 -2.30 -3.58 2.01
C GLY A 86 -1.66 -2.55 1.08
N ALA A 87 -0.38 -2.26 1.27
CA ALA A 87 0.40 -1.42 0.37
C ALA A 87 0.61 -2.11 -1.00
N ALA A 88 0.94 -3.39 -0.99
CA ALA A 88 1.08 -4.20 -2.20
C ALA A 88 -0.25 -4.28 -2.98
N MET A 89 -1.34 -4.63 -2.28
CA MET A 89 -2.69 -4.69 -2.89
C MET A 89 -3.13 -3.35 -3.47
N THR A 90 -2.70 -2.22 -2.90
CA THR A 90 -2.97 -0.91 -3.50
C THR A 90 -2.28 -0.76 -4.85
N LEU A 91 -1.01 -1.14 -4.99
CA LEU A 91 -0.30 -1.09 -6.28
C LEU A 91 -0.89 -2.09 -7.29
N TRP A 92 -1.23 -3.30 -6.84
CA TRP A 92 -1.88 -4.29 -7.69
C TRP A 92 -3.30 -3.86 -8.09
N LEU A 93 -4.03 -3.14 -7.24
CA LEU A 93 -5.31 -2.53 -7.60
C LEU A 93 -5.14 -1.50 -8.74
N MET A 94 -4.10 -0.67 -8.72
CA MET A 94 -3.84 0.25 -9.83
C MET A 94 -3.57 -0.51 -11.14
N SER A 95 -2.79 -1.61 -11.07
CA SER A 95 -2.58 -2.49 -12.22
C SER A 95 -3.87 -3.18 -12.67
N TRP A 96 -4.70 -3.62 -11.71
CA TRP A 96 -5.97 -4.28 -11.99
C TRP A 96 -6.96 -3.35 -12.71
N ILE A 97 -7.09 -2.11 -12.24
CA ILE A 97 -7.93 -1.08 -12.87
C ILE A 97 -7.49 -0.84 -14.32
N ASN A 98 -6.18 -0.70 -14.55
CA ASN A 98 -5.64 -0.51 -15.90
C ASN A 98 -5.89 -1.73 -16.79
N LYS A 99 -5.74 -2.94 -16.26
CA LYS A 99 -5.99 -4.19 -16.97
C LYS A 99 -7.44 -4.36 -17.40
N LEU A 100 -8.38 -3.93 -16.57
CA LEU A 100 -9.82 -3.98 -16.89
C LEU A 100 -10.20 -3.01 -18.02
N GLY A 101 -9.45 -1.93 -18.21
CA GLY A 101 -9.65 -1.01 -19.33
C GLY A 101 -10.97 -0.24 -19.31
N GLU A 102 -11.63 -0.12 -18.14
CA GLU A 102 -12.93 0.55 -17.98
C GLU A 102 -12.82 2.09 -17.98
N GLY A 103 -11.63 2.66 -18.12
CA GLY A 103 -11.41 4.12 -18.13
C GLY A 103 -11.65 4.79 -16.77
N VAL A 104 -11.57 4.05 -15.67
CA VAL A 104 -11.75 4.57 -14.32
C VAL A 104 -10.55 5.47 -13.96
N PRO A 105 -10.77 6.73 -13.52
CA PRO A 105 -9.68 7.64 -13.19
C PRO A 105 -8.88 7.14 -11.98
N MET A 106 -7.57 7.41 -11.96
CA MET A 106 -6.71 7.04 -10.85
C MET A 106 -6.81 8.03 -9.68
N PRO A 107 -6.57 7.58 -8.43
CA PRO A 107 -6.63 8.42 -7.24
C PRO A 107 -5.58 9.54 -7.28
N GLY A 108 -5.86 10.64 -6.57
CA GLY A 108 -4.97 11.80 -6.53
C GLY A 108 -3.66 11.56 -5.79
N LYS A 109 -3.66 10.70 -4.75
CA LYS A 109 -2.46 10.40 -3.94
C LYS A 109 -2.47 8.96 -3.45
N ILE A 110 -1.27 8.38 -3.35
CA ILE A 110 -1.06 7.04 -2.80
C ILE A 110 0.12 7.09 -1.82
N ALA A 111 -0.10 6.69 -0.56
CA ALA A 111 0.93 6.62 0.47
C ALA A 111 1.09 5.17 0.94
N LEU A 112 2.27 4.60 0.79
CA LEU A 112 2.51 3.20 1.03
C LEU A 112 3.73 2.98 1.93
N SER A 113 3.57 2.12 2.93
CA SER A 113 4.66 1.69 3.80
C SER A 113 4.95 0.22 3.57
N SER A 114 6.16 -0.09 3.13
CA SER A 114 6.67 -1.44 2.92
C SER A 114 5.79 -2.32 2.03
N PRO A 115 5.42 -1.89 0.80
CA PRO A 115 4.67 -2.77 -0.09
C PRO A 115 5.45 -4.04 -0.41
N GLY A 116 4.79 -5.19 -0.23
CA GLY A 116 5.32 -6.49 -0.64
C GLY A 116 5.33 -6.63 -2.15
N SER A 117 6.22 -7.48 -2.66
CA SER A 117 6.34 -7.82 -4.08
C SER A 117 6.89 -9.22 -4.23
N ALA A 118 6.49 -9.95 -5.25
CA ALA A 118 7.31 -11.03 -5.76
C ALA A 118 8.66 -10.44 -6.19
N LEU A 119 9.73 -11.23 -6.05
CA LEU A 119 11.10 -10.76 -6.22
C LEU A 119 11.74 -11.39 -7.47
N SER A 120 12.38 -10.58 -8.30
CA SER A 120 13.29 -11.06 -9.31
C SER A 120 14.48 -11.80 -8.67
N ALA A 121 15.26 -12.53 -9.45
CA ALA A 121 16.42 -13.25 -8.93
C ALA A 121 17.45 -12.34 -8.22
N GLU A 122 17.65 -11.14 -8.74
CA GLU A 122 18.54 -10.14 -8.13
C GLU A 122 17.98 -9.58 -6.83
N GLU A 123 16.69 -9.21 -6.82
CA GLU A 123 15.99 -8.74 -5.62
C GLU A 123 15.93 -9.82 -4.54
N ARG A 124 15.71 -11.08 -4.94
CA ARG A 124 15.73 -12.24 -4.03
C ARG A 124 17.07 -12.36 -3.32
N LYS A 125 18.17 -12.28 -4.04
CA LYS A 125 19.52 -12.32 -3.46
C LYS A 125 19.72 -11.21 -2.43
N ARG A 126 19.28 -9.99 -2.73
CA ARG A 126 19.33 -8.85 -1.78
C ARG A 126 18.44 -9.07 -0.57
N ALA A 127 17.23 -9.59 -0.77
CA ALA A 127 16.30 -9.89 0.32
C ALA A 127 16.84 -10.99 1.25
N GLU A 128 17.54 -12.00 0.71
CA GLU A 128 18.21 -13.05 1.50
C GLU A 128 19.32 -12.50 2.39
N GLU A 129 20.05 -11.48 1.94
CA GLU A 129 21.02 -10.78 2.79
C GLU A 129 20.34 -10.02 3.93
N LEU A 130 19.18 -9.41 3.65
CA LEU A 130 18.37 -8.67 4.64
C LEU A 130 17.67 -9.57 5.67
N ASN A 131 17.54 -10.89 5.42
CA ASN A 131 17.05 -11.83 6.45
C ASN A 131 17.87 -11.77 7.75
N LYS A 132 19.08 -11.25 7.73
CA LYS A 132 19.96 -11.14 8.90
C LYS A 132 19.58 -9.97 9.82
N THR A 133 18.94 -8.96 9.26
CA THR A 133 18.59 -7.69 9.94
C THR A 133 17.12 -7.52 10.12
N ASP A 134 16.27 -8.13 9.26
CA ASP A 134 14.82 -8.02 9.38
C ASP A 134 14.30 -8.82 10.59
N LEU A 135 13.80 -8.12 11.59
CA LEU A 135 13.28 -8.70 12.83
C LEU A 135 11.80 -9.13 12.73
N ILE A 136 11.12 -8.81 11.64
CA ILE A 136 9.67 -9.00 11.49
C ILE A 136 9.34 -9.99 10.38
N MET A 137 10.04 -9.89 9.25
CA MET A 137 9.77 -10.66 8.05
C MET A 137 11.00 -11.45 7.60
N SER A 138 10.76 -12.49 6.82
CA SER A 138 11.83 -13.22 6.11
C SER A 138 11.38 -13.51 4.69
N THR A 139 12.32 -13.88 3.82
CA THR A 139 12.00 -14.31 2.46
C THR A 139 11.06 -15.52 2.44
N THR A 140 11.22 -16.47 3.38
CA THR A 140 10.31 -17.62 3.54
C THR A 140 8.91 -17.17 3.95
N ALA A 141 8.80 -16.20 4.90
CA ALA A 141 7.51 -15.67 5.29
C ALA A 141 6.83 -14.93 4.13
N LEU A 142 7.60 -14.19 3.33
CA LEU A 142 7.12 -13.53 2.12
C LEU A 142 6.55 -14.56 1.12
N ASP A 143 7.27 -15.63 0.84
CA ASP A 143 6.82 -16.70 -0.07
C ASP A 143 5.52 -17.36 0.40
N ASN A 144 5.41 -17.69 1.69
CA ASN A 144 4.21 -18.27 2.28
C ASN A 144 3.00 -17.33 2.18
N ILE A 145 3.21 -16.03 2.41
CA ILE A 145 2.15 -15.02 2.25
C ILE A 145 1.69 -14.97 0.79
N PHE A 146 2.61 -14.91 -0.17
CA PHE A 146 2.27 -14.92 -1.60
C PHE A 146 1.52 -16.18 -2.00
N GLN A 147 1.98 -17.35 -1.57
CA GLN A 147 1.29 -18.62 -1.82
C GLN A 147 -0.13 -18.60 -1.26
N GLY A 148 -0.32 -18.10 -0.04
CA GLY A 148 -1.64 -17.94 0.57
C GLY A 148 -2.53 -16.98 -0.23
N MET A 149 -2.02 -15.81 -0.59
CA MET A 149 -2.77 -14.78 -1.33
C MET A 149 -3.17 -15.22 -2.74
N THR A 150 -2.33 -16.00 -3.41
CA THR A 150 -2.63 -16.50 -4.77
C THR A 150 -3.47 -17.77 -4.75
N GLY A 151 -3.61 -18.43 -3.60
CA GLY A 151 -4.22 -19.77 -3.52
C GLY A 151 -3.46 -20.81 -4.34
N GLY A 152 -2.16 -20.60 -4.58
CA GLY A 152 -1.31 -21.44 -5.43
C GLY A 152 -1.60 -21.29 -6.94
N LYS A 153 -2.43 -20.33 -7.34
CA LYS A 153 -2.72 -20.04 -8.76
C LYS A 153 -1.61 -19.22 -9.38
N GLU A 154 -1.33 -19.46 -10.65
CA GLU A 154 -0.51 -18.56 -11.45
C GLU A 154 -1.29 -17.26 -11.74
N LEU A 155 -0.72 -16.15 -11.40
CA LEU A 155 -1.27 -14.83 -11.69
C LEU A 155 -0.35 -14.08 -12.66
N PRO A 156 -0.90 -13.12 -13.44
CA PRO A 156 -0.09 -12.25 -14.28
C PRO A 156 1.00 -11.52 -13.48
N GLU A 157 2.16 -11.33 -14.09
CA GLU A 157 3.31 -10.72 -13.41
C GLU A 157 3.01 -9.32 -12.86
N GLU A 158 2.18 -8.54 -13.53
CA GLU A 158 1.76 -7.21 -13.11
C GLU A 158 0.90 -7.19 -11.83
N LEU A 159 0.41 -8.37 -11.38
CA LEU A 159 -0.30 -8.57 -10.12
C LEU A 159 0.55 -9.29 -9.07
N LEU A 160 1.79 -9.60 -9.37
CA LEU A 160 2.74 -10.22 -8.43
C LEU A 160 3.94 -9.31 -8.16
N TYR A 161 4.52 -8.75 -9.22
CA TYR A 161 5.70 -7.89 -9.15
C TYR A 161 5.27 -6.43 -9.21
N THR A 162 5.49 -5.68 -8.14
CA THR A 162 5.23 -4.23 -8.16
C THR A 162 6.13 -3.50 -9.17
N SER A 163 7.28 -4.07 -9.50
CA SER A 163 8.19 -3.59 -10.55
C SER A 163 7.73 -3.90 -11.99
N LYS A 164 6.63 -4.66 -12.18
CA LYS A 164 6.03 -4.97 -13.47
C LYS A 164 4.60 -4.45 -13.61
N GLY A 165 4.07 -3.77 -12.59
CA GLY A 165 2.73 -3.21 -12.57
C GLY A 165 2.41 -2.27 -13.75
N ILE A 166 1.13 -2.10 -14.03
CA ILE A 166 0.60 -1.16 -15.03
C ILE A 166 0.07 0.06 -14.28
N TYR A 167 0.76 1.20 -14.40
CA TYR A 167 0.50 2.38 -13.59
C TYR A 167 0.06 3.60 -14.39
N ASP A 168 -0.54 3.37 -15.56
CA ASP A 168 -1.04 4.48 -16.38
C ASP A 168 -2.02 5.36 -15.58
N GLY A 169 -1.89 6.68 -15.68
CA GLY A 169 -2.72 7.64 -14.97
C GLY A 169 -2.42 7.82 -13.48
N VAL A 170 -1.55 7.01 -12.86
CA VAL A 170 -1.12 7.20 -11.46
C VAL A 170 -0.22 8.43 -11.36
N LYS A 171 -0.60 9.42 -10.53
CA LYS A 171 0.04 10.77 -10.55
C LYS A 171 1.08 10.99 -9.47
N ASP A 172 0.78 10.63 -8.21
CA ASP A 172 1.62 10.99 -7.06
C ASP A 172 1.64 9.85 -6.04
N VAL A 173 2.82 9.28 -5.78
CA VAL A 173 3.04 8.14 -4.88
C VAL A 173 4.16 8.43 -3.89
N TYR A 174 3.89 8.21 -2.61
CA TYR A 174 4.87 8.16 -1.53
C TYR A 174 5.10 6.72 -1.14
N LEU A 175 6.34 6.26 -1.28
CA LEU A 175 6.80 4.93 -0.88
C LEU A 175 7.77 5.06 0.29
N SER A 176 7.54 4.33 1.37
CA SER A 176 8.49 4.23 2.48
C SER A 176 8.81 2.77 2.77
N TYR A 177 10.09 2.47 3.00
CA TYR A 177 10.59 1.17 3.38
C TYR A 177 11.59 1.32 4.54
N GLY A 178 11.61 0.34 5.44
CA GLY A 178 12.73 0.18 6.36
C GLY A 178 13.98 -0.27 5.62
N GLY A 179 15.14 0.25 5.98
CA GLY A 179 16.41 -0.16 5.37
C GLY A 179 16.81 -1.59 5.69
N ASP A 180 16.34 -2.09 6.84
CA ASP A 180 16.68 -3.42 7.36
C ASP A 180 15.63 -4.49 7.03
N GLU A 181 14.60 -4.17 6.24
CA GLU A 181 13.53 -5.11 5.89
C GLU A 181 13.72 -5.79 4.53
N VAL A 182 13.32 -7.06 4.42
CA VAL A 182 13.41 -7.84 3.16
C VAL A 182 12.62 -7.21 2.00
N PHE A 183 11.53 -6.49 2.29
CA PHE A 183 10.68 -5.84 1.29
C PHE A 183 11.39 -4.67 0.59
N SER A 184 12.40 -4.06 1.22
CA SER A 184 13.19 -2.98 0.63
C SER A 184 13.99 -3.42 -0.61
N ALA A 185 14.17 -4.73 -0.80
CA ALA A 185 14.84 -5.28 -1.97
C ALA A 185 14.18 -4.88 -3.30
N ALA A 186 12.83 -4.73 -3.32
CA ALA A 186 12.07 -4.31 -4.50
C ALA A 186 11.78 -2.79 -4.55
N ALA A 187 12.27 -2.00 -3.58
CA ALA A 187 11.90 -0.59 -3.45
C ALA A 187 12.30 0.25 -4.67
N GLN A 188 13.53 0.09 -5.15
CA GLN A 188 14.06 0.87 -6.27
C GLN A 188 13.39 0.52 -7.60
N SER A 189 13.22 -0.78 -7.89
CA SER A 189 12.59 -1.25 -9.11
C SER A 189 11.10 -0.84 -9.18
N THR A 190 10.39 -0.92 -8.05
CA THR A 190 9.01 -0.43 -7.91
C THR A 190 8.92 1.08 -8.20
N ALA A 191 9.81 1.88 -7.58
CA ALA A 191 9.84 3.32 -7.81
C ALA A 191 10.19 3.67 -9.27
N GLN A 192 11.15 2.96 -9.87
CA GLN A 192 11.51 3.15 -11.28
C GLN A 192 10.35 2.80 -12.21
N ARG A 193 9.63 1.72 -11.93
CA ARG A 193 8.46 1.32 -12.71
C ARG A 193 7.35 2.39 -12.67
N LEU A 194 7.02 2.91 -11.50
CA LEU A 194 6.06 4.02 -11.37
C LEU A 194 6.52 5.25 -12.15
N LYS A 195 7.79 5.65 -12.00
CA LYS A 195 8.36 6.79 -12.74
C LYS A 195 8.32 6.61 -14.25
N SER A 196 8.43 5.39 -14.77
CA SER A 196 8.35 5.12 -16.23
C SER A 196 6.97 5.43 -16.82
N TYR A 197 5.93 5.54 -15.98
CA TYR A 197 4.58 6.00 -16.34
C TYR A 197 4.37 7.51 -16.10
N GLY A 198 5.41 8.27 -15.79
CA GLY A 198 5.31 9.70 -15.47
C GLY A 198 4.82 10.00 -14.05
N THR A 199 4.71 8.98 -13.20
CA THR A 199 4.29 9.16 -11.80
C THR A 199 5.34 9.96 -11.04
N LYS A 200 4.91 10.98 -10.29
CA LYS A 200 5.75 11.62 -9.27
C LYS A 200 5.92 10.66 -8.10
N VAL A 201 7.15 10.20 -7.85
CA VAL A 201 7.46 9.25 -6.78
C VAL A 201 8.39 9.86 -5.76
N THR A 202 7.94 9.89 -4.50
CA THR A 202 8.80 10.10 -3.34
C THR A 202 9.14 8.74 -2.76
N LEU A 203 10.40 8.32 -2.85
CA LEU A 203 10.89 7.08 -2.25
C LEU A 203 11.74 7.41 -1.03
N GLU A 204 11.39 6.81 0.11
CA GLU A 204 12.14 6.86 1.35
C GLU A 204 12.53 5.45 1.77
N ILE A 205 13.83 5.21 1.94
CA ILE A 205 14.37 3.99 2.55
C ILE A 205 15.11 4.44 3.80
N ALA A 206 14.55 4.15 4.97
CA ALA A 206 15.07 4.62 6.25
C ALA A 206 16.01 3.59 6.86
N GLU A 207 17.30 3.90 6.91
CA GLU A 207 18.33 3.05 7.51
C GLU A 207 18.01 2.70 8.97
N GLY A 208 18.24 1.45 9.36
CA GLY A 208 17.96 0.96 10.71
C GLY A 208 16.47 0.82 11.04
N MET A 209 15.58 1.04 10.08
CA MET A 209 14.13 0.92 10.30
C MET A 209 13.61 -0.44 9.87
N TYR A 210 12.59 -0.88 10.61
CA TYR A 210 11.90 -2.15 10.47
C TYR A 210 10.72 -2.08 9.49
N HIS A 211 10.14 -3.23 9.19
CA HIS A 211 8.97 -3.40 8.33
C HIS A 211 7.78 -2.54 8.77
N THR A 212 7.24 -1.74 7.86
CA THR A 212 6.09 -0.81 8.05
C THR A 212 6.32 0.29 9.08
N TYR A 213 7.56 0.70 9.35
CA TYR A 213 7.89 1.69 10.37
C TYR A 213 7.10 3.00 10.24
N ALA A 214 6.85 3.46 9.01
CA ALA A 214 6.12 4.71 8.77
C ALA A 214 4.61 4.57 9.03
N ALA A 215 4.02 3.38 8.80
CA ALA A 215 2.63 3.10 9.13
C ALA A 215 2.44 2.77 10.62
N MET A 216 3.42 2.13 11.25
CA MET A 216 3.39 1.71 12.67
C MET A 216 4.64 2.19 13.42
N PRO A 217 4.66 3.44 13.90
CA PRO A 217 5.84 4.01 14.58
C PRO A 217 5.99 3.47 16.01
N LEU A 218 6.48 2.22 16.15
CA LEU A 218 6.65 1.53 17.42
C LEU A 218 7.76 2.13 18.29
N VAL A 219 8.73 2.78 17.67
CA VAL A 219 9.85 3.44 18.36
C VAL A 219 9.88 4.93 18.02
N LYS A 220 10.55 5.74 18.86
CA LYS A 220 10.61 7.20 18.68
C LYS A 220 11.29 7.60 17.35
N GLU A 221 12.26 6.82 16.90
CA GLU A 221 13.02 7.04 15.66
C GLU A 221 12.14 6.87 14.40
N ALA A 222 11.07 6.10 14.47
CA ALA A 222 10.12 5.91 13.38
C ALA A 222 9.12 7.07 13.22
N ARG A 223 8.93 7.89 14.28
CA ARG A 223 7.96 9.00 14.28
C ARG A 223 8.16 10.03 13.15
N PRO A 224 9.40 10.45 12.81
CA PRO A 224 9.59 11.38 11.70
C PRO A 224 9.10 10.81 10.36
N GLY A 225 9.34 9.54 10.06
CA GLY A 225 8.83 8.88 8.85
C GLY A 225 7.31 8.82 8.82
N HIS A 226 6.69 8.45 9.95
CA HIS A 226 5.23 8.50 10.11
C HIS A 226 4.69 9.92 9.85
N GLN A 227 5.29 10.94 10.46
CA GLN A 227 4.86 12.32 10.28
C GLN A 227 4.98 12.79 8.82
N ARG A 228 6.04 12.39 8.09
CA ARG A 228 6.17 12.69 6.65
C ARG A 228 5.06 12.06 5.83
N MET A 229 4.73 10.79 6.10
CA MET A 229 3.62 10.08 5.44
C MET A 229 2.27 10.75 5.72
N VAL A 230 1.99 11.13 6.98
CA VAL A 230 0.77 11.86 7.36
C VAL A 230 0.72 13.23 6.68
N THR A 231 1.83 13.98 6.71
CA THR A 231 1.94 15.31 6.05
C THR A 231 1.70 15.21 4.55
N TYR A 232 2.20 14.16 3.89
CA TYR A 232 1.95 13.90 2.48
C TYR A 232 0.45 13.75 2.16
N LEU A 233 -0.31 13.09 3.06
CA LEU A 233 -1.76 12.88 2.91
C LEU A 233 -2.60 14.08 3.34
N THR A 234 -2.03 15.02 4.09
CA THR A 234 -2.78 16.16 4.64
C THR A 234 -3.35 17.02 3.51
N VAL A 235 -4.63 17.35 3.65
CA VAL A 235 -5.30 18.33 2.77
C VAL A 235 -4.73 19.71 3.06
N ARG A 236 -4.10 20.31 2.04
CA ARG A 236 -3.69 21.72 2.15
C ARG A 236 -4.94 22.59 2.08
N LYS A 237 -5.11 23.48 3.03
CA LYS A 237 -6.08 24.57 2.95
C LYS A 237 -5.39 25.65 2.14
N ASP A 238 -5.94 25.94 0.97
CA ASP A 238 -5.65 27.17 0.27
C ASP A 238 -6.16 28.37 1.07
#